data_e6d6d1432803dff241c318c262d4e68d
#
_entry.id   e6d6d1432803dff241c318c262d4e68d
#
_cell.length_a   1.000
_cell.length_b   1.000
_cell.length_c   1.000
_cell.angle_alpha   90.00
_cell.angle_beta   90.00
_cell.angle_gamma   90.00
#
_symmetry.space_group_name_H-M   'P 1'
#
loop_
_entity.id
_entity.type
_entity.pdbx_description
1 polymer ?
#
loop_
_entity_poly.entity_id
_entity_poly.type
_entity_poly.pdbx_seq_one_letter_code
_entity_poly.pdbx_strand_id
1 'polypeptide(L)'
;MYKRQPLVGVDVSIKTANKNEPQLKLEITRDRNVNLGLSNYQITETKTKGVVIGVGYKFDDVPNPFLKTYGKLPIKMLKKTDFLVRADINIRENSTVIRKMVEQQNQVTAGQRLVSIKLSGDLEVSNKMTLRMFYDQQINKPKVSTSFATTNISSGLALRFNLTQ
;
A
#
# COMPACT_ATOMS: atom_id res chain seq x y z
N MET A 1 1.92 -4.19 23.00
CA MET A 1 1.56 -3.75 21.62
C MET A 1 2.79 -3.93 20.76
N TYR A 2 2.90 -5.04 20.02
CA TYR A 2 4.08 -5.30 19.19
C TYR A 2 3.96 -4.51 17.90
N LYS A 3 4.91 -3.58 17.63
CA LYS A 3 5.03 -2.92 16.34
C LYS A 3 5.39 -3.99 15.29
N ARG A 4 4.61 -4.10 14.24
CA ARG A 4 4.96 -4.89 13.07
C ARG A 4 6.22 -4.32 12.44
N GLN A 5 7.32 -5.05 12.55
CA GLN A 5 8.54 -4.74 11.82
C GLN A 5 8.64 -5.72 10.64
N PRO A 6 9.08 -5.27 9.46
CA PRO A 6 9.36 -6.21 8.38
C PRO A 6 10.42 -7.21 8.83
N LEU A 7 10.23 -8.48 8.46
CA LEU A 7 11.22 -9.51 8.70
C LEU A 7 12.47 -9.26 7.85
N VAL A 8 12.23 -8.87 6.60
CA VAL A 8 13.23 -8.41 5.64
C VAL A 8 12.60 -7.32 4.79
N GLY A 9 13.28 -6.20 4.65
CA GLY A 9 12.89 -5.11 3.77
C GLY A 9 14.11 -4.65 2.97
N VAL A 10 13.91 -4.43 1.68
CA VAL A 10 14.91 -3.89 0.76
C VAL A 10 14.28 -2.72 0.02
N ASP A 11 14.85 -1.55 0.20
CA ASP A 11 14.49 -0.34 -0.52
C ASP A 11 15.70 0.09 -1.35
N VAL A 12 15.52 0.13 -2.67
CA VAL A 12 16.58 0.51 -3.62
C VAL A 12 16.15 1.76 -4.36
N SER A 13 16.95 2.81 -4.28
CA SER A 13 16.79 4.02 -5.08
C SER A 13 18.02 4.17 -5.98
N ILE A 14 17.80 4.19 -7.29
CA ILE A 14 18.89 4.29 -8.26
C ILE A 14 18.94 5.74 -8.73
N LYS A 15 20.04 6.43 -8.39
CA LYS A 15 20.31 7.77 -8.92
C LYS A 15 20.90 7.65 -10.32
N THR A 16 20.15 8.08 -11.31
CA THR A 16 20.59 8.11 -12.71
C THR A 16 21.13 9.51 -13.07
N ALA A 17 22.10 9.56 -13.96
CA ALA A 17 22.67 10.83 -14.44
C ALA A 17 21.62 11.81 -15.03
N ASN A 18 20.50 11.30 -15.48
CA ASN A 18 19.38 12.06 -16.06
C ASN A 18 18.35 12.54 -15.02
N LYS A 19 18.70 12.64 -13.73
CA LYS A 19 17.80 13.03 -12.63
C LYS A 19 16.59 12.12 -12.38
N ASN A 20 16.33 11.12 -13.21
CA ASN A 20 15.26 10.16 -13.01
C ASN A 20 15.66 9.20 -11.90
N GLU A 21 14.81 9.02 -10.89
CA GLU A 21 15.09 8.18 -9.74
C GLU A 21 14.09 7.00 -9.67
N PRO A 22 14.43 5.84 -10.28
CA PRO A 22 13.65 4.64 -10.07
C PRO A 22 13.81 4.14 -8.63
N GLN A 23 12.70 3.78 -8.01
CA GLN A 23 12.61 3.27 -6.66
C GLN A 23 11.99 1.87 -6.70
N LEU A 24 12.60 0.92 -6.01
CA LEU A 24 12.08 -0.43 -5.84
C LEU A 24 12.00 -0.72 -4.35
N LYS A 25 10.83 -1.17 -3.90
CA LYS A 25 10.60 -1.61 -2.53
C LYS A 25 10.18 -3.07 -2.52
N LEU A 26 10.83 -3.88 -1.71
CA LEU A 26 10.44 -5.25 -1.40
C LEU A 26 10.42 -5.41 0.12
N GLU A 27 9.29 -5.86 0.67
CA GLU A 27 9.14 -6.07 2.09
C GLU A 27 8.43 -7.40 2.35
N ILE A 28 8.99 -8.20 3.25
CA ILE A 28 8.41 -9.47 3.70
C ILE A 28 8.14 -9.35 5.19
N THR A 29 6.90 -9.60 5.58
CA THR A 29 6.46 -9.57 6.98
C THR A 29 5.95 -10.94 7.42
N ARG A 30 6.24 -11.30 8.66
CA ARG A 30 5.73 -12.52 9.27
C ARG A 30 5.52 -12.27 10.75
N ASP A 31 4.28 -12.41 11.20
CA ASP A 31 3.90 -12.28 12.61
C ASP A 31 3.28 -13.57 13.09
N ARG A 32 3.55 -13.91 14.33
CA ARG A 32 2.95 -15.02 15.03
C ARG A 32 2.57 -14.58 16.43
N ASN A 33 1.30 -14.72 16.77
CA ASN A 33 0.80 -14.46 18.11
C ASN A 33 0.19 -15.75 18.65
N VAL A 34 0.58 -16.10 19.87
CA VAL A 34 0.08 -17.29 20.57
C VAL A 34 -0.49 -16.83 21.91
N ASN A 35 -1.74 -17.18 22.16
CA ASN A 35 -2.44 -16.89 23.40
C ASN A 35 -2.95 -18.17 24.03
N LEU A 36 -2.68 -18.37 25.32
CA LEU A 36 -3.13 -19.51 26.09
C LEU A 36 -4.32 -19.10 26.97
N GLY A 37 -5.47 -19.71 26.72
CA GLY A 37 -6.65 -19.58 27.56
C GLY A 37 -6.63 -20.64 28.66
N LEU A 38 -6.38 -20.22 29.90
CA LEU A 38 -6.29 -21.12 31.05
C LEU A 38 -7.66 -21.67 31.49
N SER A 39 -8.73 -20.89 31.30
CA SER A 39 -10.08 -21.26 31.68
C SER A 39 -10.71 -22.35 30.81
N ASN A 40 -10.28 -22.46 29.58
CA ASN A 40 -10.81 -23.39 28.58
C ASN A 40 -9.78 -24.35 27.99
N TYR A 41 -8.55 -24.32 28.50
CA TYR A 41 -7.43 -25.15 28.06
C TYR A 41 -7.21 -25.10 26.53
N GLN A 42 -7.30 -23.90 25.97
CA GLN A 42 -7.17 -23.68 24.54
C GLN A 42 -5.98 -22.78 24.21
N ILE A 43 -5.27 -23.11 23.12
CA ILE A 43 -4.24 -22.25 22.55
C ILE A 43 -4.79 -21.64 21.28
N THR A 44 -4.85 -20.31 21.24
CA THR A 44 -5.18 -19.55 20.02
C THR A 44 -3.90 -19.08 19.37
N GLU A 45 -3.64 -19.56 18.17
CA GLU A 45 -2.48 -19.17 17.37
C GLU A 45 -2.92 -18.37 16.14
N THR A 46 -2.50 -17.13 16.06
CA THR A 46 -2.73 -16.26 14.90
C THR A 46 -1.42 -16.05 14.13
N LYS A 47 -1.41 -16.39 12.86
CA LYS A 47 -0.29 -16.20 11.95
C LYS A 47 -0.64 -15.18 10.89
N THR A 48 0.27 -14.25 10.66
CA THR A 48 0.17 -13.28 9.57
C THR A 48 1.44 -13.38 8.72
N LYS A 49 1.26 -13.47 7.40
CA LYS A 49 2.33 -13.37 6.42
C LYS A 49 1.98 -12.27 5.45
N GLY A 50 2.98 -11.48 5.04
CA GLY A 50 2.76 -10.40 4.09
C GLY A 50 3.97 -10.22 3.18
N VAL A 51 3.68 -9.79 1.95
CA VAL A 51 4.68 -9.37 0.97
C VAL A 51 4.20 -8.05 0.38
N VAL A 52 5.09 -7.06 0.37
CA VAL A 52 4.87 -5.78 -0.29
C VAL A 52 5.90 -5.63 -1.39
N ILE A 53 5.43 -5.32 -2.59
CA ILE A 53 6.27 -4.98 -3.73
C ILE A 53 5.83 -3.60 -4.18
N GLY A 54 6.75 -2.64 -4.19
CA GLY A 54 6.52 -1.28 -4.60
C GLY A 54 7.51 -0.86 -5.68
N VAL A 55 7.03 -0.14 -6.67
CA VAL A 55 7.85 0.50 -7.68
C VAL A 55 7.46 1.97 -7.77
N GLY A 56 8.47 2.83 -7.86
CA GLY A 56 8.30 4.26 -8.03
C GLY A 56 9.20 4.76 -9.14
N TYR A 57 8.72 5.75 -9.87
CA TYR A 57 9.53 6.40 -10.89
C TYR A 57 9.21 7.90 -10.93
N LYS A 58 10.24 8.70 -10.82
CA LYS A 58 10.15 10.14 -10.92
C LYS A 58 10.62 10.58 -12.31
N PHE A 59 9.74 11.24 -13.03
CA PHE A 59 10.06 11.90 -14.29
C PHE A 59 10.31 13.37 -13.99
N ASP A 60 11.51 13.83 -14.25
CA ASP A 60 11.85 15.24 -14.14
C ASP A 60 11.62 15.96 -15.47
N ASP A 61 11.38 17.26 -15.39
CA ASP A 61 11.27 18.14 -16.57
C ASP A 61 10.13 17.77 -17.54
N VAL A 62 9.04 17.15 -17.07
CA VAL A 62 7.87 16.84 -17.90
C VAL A 62 7.18 18.14 -18.33
N PRO A 63 6.84 18.34 -19.60
CA PRO A 63 6.09 19.51 -20.04
C PRO A 63 4.70 19.53 -19.38
N ASN A 64 4.36 20.65 -18.74
CA ASN A 64 3.09 20.78 -18.04
C ASN A 64 1.90 20.79 -19.02
N PRO A 65 1.01 19.79 -18.99
CA PRO A 65 -0.08 19.67 -19.96
C PRO A 65 -1.12 20.82 -19.85
N PHE A 66 -1.20 21.44 -18.69
CA PHE A 66 -2.19 22.51 -18.42
C PHE A 66 -1.76 23.88 -18.95
N LEU A 67 -0.49 24.09 -19.32
CA LEU A 67 0.00 25.37 -19.81
C LEU A 67 -0.66 25.81 -21.13
N LYS A 68 -0.94 24.87 -22.03
CA LYS A 68 -1.54 25.17 -23.33
C LYS A 68 -3.00 25.58 -23.22
N THR A 69 -3.72 25.07 -22.22
CA THR A 69 -5.18 25.22 -22.09
C THR A 69 -5.57 26.42 -21.24
N TYR A 70 -4.76 26.79 -20.25
CA TYR A 70 -5.10 27.77 -19.22
C TYR A 70 -4.09 28.92 -19.07
N GLY A 71 -3.43 29.32 -20.14
CA GLY A 71 -2.43 30.40 -20.15
C GLY A 71 -2.92 31.79 -19.67
N LYS A 72 -4.24 31.94 -19.37
CA LYS A 72 -4.84 33.17 -18.84
C LYS A 72 -5.21 33.10 -17.36
N LEU A 73 -4.92 31.99 -16.67
CA LEU A 73 -5.20 31.90 -15.23
C LEU A 73 -4.17 32.72 -14.42
N PRO A 74 -4.59 33.37 -13.30
CA PRO A 74 -3.72 34.18 -12.45
C PRO A 74 -2.69 33.34 -11.66
N ILE A 75 -2.68 32.03 -11.84
CA ILE A 75 -1.75 31.10 -11.19
C ILE A 75 -0.52 30.93 -12.08
N LYS A 76 0.65 31.26 -11.56
CA LYS A 76 1.93 31.05 -12.26
C LYS A 76 2.21 29.54 -12.34
N MET A 77 1.90 28.93 -13.47
CA MET A 77 2.17 27.52 -13.72
C MET A 77 3.63 27.29 -14.10
N LEU A 78 4.19 26.16 -13.68
CA LEU A 78 5.52 25.73 -14.09
C LEU A 78 5.51 25.30 -15.56
N LYS A 79 6.52 25.74 -16.34
CA LYS A 79 6.70 25.29 -17.73
C LYS A 79 7.07 23.80 -17.79
N LYS A 80 7.91 23.39 -16.87
CA LYS A 80 8.37 22.02 -16.66
C LYS A 80 8.04 21.63 -15.24
N THR A 81 7.67 20.39 -15.02
CA THR A 81 7.18 19.89 -13.76
C THR A 81 7.69 18.48 -13.51
N ASP A 82 7.69 18.07 -12.25
CA ASP A 82 8.02 16.71 -11.85
C ASP A 82 6.75 15.87 -11.80
N PHE A 83 6.83 14.67 -12.34
CA PHE A 83 5.75 13.68 -12.30
C PHE A 83 6.24 12.41 -11.61
N LEU A 84 5.66 12.11 -10.47
CA LEU A 84 6.00 10.93 -9.67
C LEU A 84 4.91 9.88 -9.82
N VAL A 85 5.27 8.71 -10.32
CA VAL A 85 4.38 7.54 -10.42
C VAL A 85 4.81 6.50 -9.40
N ARG A 86 3.84 5.92 -8.68
CA ARG A 86 4.06 4.82 -7.76
C ARG A 86 3.03 3.73 -7.96
N ALA A 87 3.49 2.49 -7.87
CA ALA A 87 2.63 1.30 -7.87
C ALA A 87 3.06 0.37 -6.74
N ASP A 88 2.14 0.03 -5.85
CA ASP A 88 2.37 -0.84 -4.72
C ASP A 88 1.39 -2.02 -4.76
N ILE A 89 1.90 -3.22 -4.59
CA ILE A 89 1.13 -4.44 -4.41
C ILE A 89 1.43 -5.00 -3.03
N ASN A 90 0.40 -5.18 -2.21
CA ASN A 90 0.51 -5.75 -0.88
C ASN A 90 -0.36 -7.01 -0.80
N ILE A 91 0.25 -8.15 -0.55
CA ILE A 91 -0.44 -9.42 -0.35
C ILE A 91 -0.26 -9.80 1.12
N ARG A 92 -1.37 -9.93 1.85
CA ARG A 92 -1.38 -10.33 3.26
C ARG A 92 -2.27 -11.54 3.46
N GLU A 93 -1.77 -12.48 4.22
CA GLU A 93 -2.48 -13.69 4.59
C GLU A 93 -2.52 -13.83 6.11
N ASN A 94 -3.73 -13.95 6.65
CA ASN A 94 -3.95 -14.18 8.07
C ASN A 94 -4.60 -15.54 8.25
N SER A 95 -4.24 -16.25 9.31
CA SER A 95 -4.91 -17.49 9.73
C SER A 95 -4.91 -17.61 11.25
N THR A 96 -6.03 -18.03 11.81
CA THR A 96 -6.19 -18.30 13.24
C THR A 96 -6.56 -19.75 13.43
N VAL A 97 -5.80 -20.44 14.28
CA VAL A 97 -6.01 -21.83 14.65
C VAL A 97 -6.26 -21.89 16.15
N ILE A 98 -7.33 -22.54 16.55
CA ILE A 98 -7.58 -22.89 17.94
C ILE A 98 -7.18 -24.35 18.13
N ARG A 99 -6.33 -24.59 19.12
CA ARG A 99 -5.91 -25.93 19.55
C ARG A 99 -6.55 -26.21 20.90
N LYS A 100 -7.45 -27.17 20.95
CA LYS A 100 -8.07 -27.62 22.16
C LYS A 100 -7.19 -28.71 22.75
N MET A 101 -6.58 -28.44 23.92
CA MET A 101 -5.60 -29.35 24.52
C MET A 101 -6.24 -30.64 25.05
N VAL A 102 -7.45 -30.57 25.60
CA VAL A 102 -8.17 -31.72 26.18
C VAL A 102 -8.71 -32.64 25.07
N GLU A 103 -9.24 -32.06 24.00
CA GLU A 103 -9.85 -32.81 22.90
C GLU A 103 -8.84 -33.24 21.83
N GLN A 104 -7.57 -32.78 21.94
CA GLN A 104 -6.49 -32.99 20.96
C GLN A 104 -6.86 -32.55 19.52
N GLN A 105 -7.80 -31.61 19.39
CA GLN A 105 -8.32 -31.16 18.12
C GLN A 105 -7.72 -29.78 17.74
N ASN A 106 -7.36 -29.63 16.47
CA ASN A 106 -6.93 -28.39 15.88
C ASN A 106 -8.02 -27.90 14.92
N GLN A 107 -8.57 -26.73 15.20
CA GLN A 107 -9.61 -26.14 14.37
C GLN A 107 -9.11 -24.81 13.80
N VAL A 108 -9.11 -24.69 12.47
CA VAL A 108 -8.88 -23.40 11.80
C VAL A 108 -10.18 -22.63 11.87
N THR A 109 -10.20 -21.55 12.64
CA THR A 109 -11.44 -20.77 12.93
C THR A 109 -11.58 -19.54 12.09
N ALA A 110 -10.47 -18.95 11.64
CA ALA A 110 -10.49 -17.78 10.79
C ALA A 110 -9.30 -17.78 9.85
N GLY A 111 -9.47 -17.17 8.69
CA GLY A 111 -8.42 -16.96 7.72
C GLY A 111 -8.91 -16.11 6.58
N GLN A 112 -8.02 -15.22 6.10
CA GLN A 112 -8.30 -14.39 4.93
C GLN A 112 -7.01 -14.08 4.19
N ARG A 113 -7.15 -13.89 2.89
CA ARG A 113 -6.11 -13.32 2.03
C ARG A 113 -6.57 -11.95 1.56
N LEU A 114 -5.78 -10.93 1.86
CA LEU A 114 -5.98 -9.58 1.42
C LEU A 114 -4.95 -9.25 0.34
N VAL A 115 -5.41 -8.83 -0.83
CA VAL A 115 -4.57 -8.29 -1.91
C VAL A 115 -4.95 -6.83 -2.09
N SER A 116 -3.99 -5.93 -1.95
CA SER A 116 -4.17 -4.50 -2.14
C SER A 116 -3.24 -4.02 -3.24
N ILE A 117 -3.81 -3.38 -4.25
CA ILE A 117 -3.10 -2.74 -5.36
C ILE A 117 -3.32 -1.25 -5.24
N LYS A 118 -2.24 -0.48 -5.19
CA LYS A 118 -2.29 0.98 -5.10
C LYS A 118 -1.46 1.58 -6.22
N LEU A 119 -2.09 2.43 -7.01
CA LEU A 119 -1.43 3.22 -8.04
C LEU A 119 -1.61 4.69 -7.69
N SER A 120 -0.57 5.48 -7.81
CA SER A 120 -0.65 6.93 -7.65
C SER A 120 0.26 7.64 -8.62
N GLY A 121 -0.20 8.81 -9.07
CA GLY A 121 0.56 9.74 -9.89
C GLY A 121 0.44 11.13 -9.29
N ASP A 122 1.55 11.75 -8.93
CA ASP A 122 1.63 13.09 -8.37
C ASP A 122 2.28 14.01 -9.40
N LEU A 123 1.55 14.99 -9.91
CA LEU A 123 1.99 15.99 -10.88
C LEU A 123 2.08 17.36 -10.20
N GLU A 124 3.26 17.96 -10.18
CA GLU A 124 3.46 19.31 -9.68
C GLU A 124 3.03 20.34 -10.75
N VAL A 125 1.85 20.89 -10.62
CA VAL A 125 1.32 21.89 -11.58
C VAL A 125 1.92 23.27 -11.34
N SER A 126 2.22 23.59 -10.07
CA SER A 126 2.82 24.86 -9.63
C SER A 126 3.60 24.62 -8.35
N ASN A 127 4.49 25.56 -7.96
CA ASN A 127 5.20 25.52 -6.68
C ASN A 127 4.28 25.37 -5.46
N LYS A 128 3.00 25.74 -5.61
CA LYS A 128 2.00 25.68 -4.55
C LYS A 128 0.87 24.65 -4.78
N MET A 129 0.89 23.95 -5.92
CA MET A 129 -0.22 23.10 -6.32
C MET A 129 0.27 21.80 -6.93
N THR A 130 -0.18 20.68 -6.38
CA THR A 130 0.06 19.33 -6.86
C THR A 130 -1.26 18.65 -7.19
N LEU A 131 -1.36 18.07 -8.36
CA LEU A 131 -2.46 17.21 -8.78
C LEU A 131 -2.07 15.76 -8.50
N ARG A 132 -2.86 15.10 -7.67
CA ARG A 132 -2.73 13.68 -7.37
C ARG A 132 -3.82 12.88 -8.02
N MET A 133 -3.46 11.86 -8.77
CA MET A 133 -4.32 10.80 -9.27
C MET A 133 -4.08 9.55 -8.45
N PHE A 134 -5.13 8.82 -8.10
CA PHE A 134 -4.98 7.57 -7.37
C PHE A 134 -5.99 6.52 -7.81
N TYR A 135 -5.58 5.27 -7.67
CA TYR A 135 -6.39 4.08 -7.84
C TYR A 135 -5.99 3.08 -6.77
N ASP A 136 -6.95 2.69 -5.92
CA ASP A 136 -6.78 1.70 -4.87
C ASP A 136 -7.77 0.56 -5.11
N GLN A 137 -7.28 -0.66 -5.20
CA GLN A 137 -8.10 -1.86 -5.27
C GLN A 137 -7.74 -2.79 -4.11
N GLN A 138 -8.74 -3.25 -3.39
CA GLN A 138 -8.59 -4.17 -2.27
C GLN A 138 -9.48 -5.38 -2.48
N ILE A 139 -8.87 -6.56 -2.56
CA ILE A 139 -9.55 -7.84 -2.71
C ILE A 139 -9.37 -8.64 -1.43
N ASN A 140 -10.46 -8.97 -0.77
CA ASN A 140 -10.48 -9.81 0.42
C ASN A 140 -11.09 -11.17 0.08
N LYS A 141 -10.32 -12.24 0.26
CA LYS A 141 -10.76 -13.64 0.06
C LYS A 141 -10.73 -14.39 1.40
N PRO A 142 -11.89 -14.68 2.00
CA PRO A 142 -11.96 -15.54 3.18
C PRO A 142 -11.47 -16.95 2.83
N LYS A 143 -10.78 -17.61 3.78
CA LYS A 143 -10.28 -18.98 3.63
C LYS A 143 -11.12 -20.02 4.34
N VAL A 144 -11.79 -19.63 5.40
CA VAL A 144 -12.45 -20.51 6.37
C VAL A 144 -13.84 -19.99 6.72
N SER A 145 -14.56 -19.49 5.76
CA SER A 145 -15.88 -18.93 6.02
C SER A 145 -16.79 -19.19 4.84
N THR A 146 -18.08 -19.27 5.09
CA THR A 146 -19.14 -19.21 4.07
C THR A 146 -19.26 -17.81 3.45
N SER A 147 -18.44 -16.84 3.90
CA SER A 147 -18.43 -15.49 3.37
C SER A 147 -17.81 -15.44 1.97
N PHE A 148 -18.40 -14.61 1.13
CA PHE A 148 -17.91 -14.40 -0.24
C PHE A 148 -16.67 -13.49 -0.28
N ALA A 149 -15.90 -13.61 -1.37
CA ALA A 149 -14.85 -12.67 -1.66
C ALA A 149 -15.42 -11.27 -1.91
N THR A 150 -14.81 -10.24 -1.35
CA THR A 150 -15.21 -8.85 -1.55
C THR A 150 -14.10 -8.09 -2.27
N THR A 151 -14.49 -7.19 -3.17
CA THR A 151 -13.58 -6.30 -3.88
C THR A 151 -14.04 -4.86 -3.67
N ASN A 152 -13.16 -4.03 -3.13
CA ASN A 152 -13.37 -2.60 -2.98
C ASN A 152 -12.44 -1.87 -3.95
N ILE A 153 -12.98 -0.93 -4.71
CA ILE A 153 -12.23 -0.09 -5.64
C ILE A 153 -12.51 1.36 -5.28
N SER A 154 -11.43 2.14 -5.18
CA SER A 154 -11.49 3.58 -4.98
C SER A 154 -10.53 4.24 -5.96
N SER A 155 -11.00 5.23 -6.70
CA SER A 155 -10.17 6.00 -7.61
C SER A 155 -10.61 7.46 -7.60
N GLY A 156 -9.69 8.36 -7.86
CA GLY A 156 -10.01 9.77 -7.85
C GLY A 156 -8.84 10.68 -8.22
N LEU A 157 -9.20 11.98 -8.22
CA LEU A 157 -8.29 13.09 -8.41
C LEU A 157 -8.36 13.96 -7.15
N ALA A 158 -7.21 14.37 -6.65
CA ALA A 158 -7.09 15.28 -5.52
C ALA A 158 -6.16 16.44 -5.87
N LEU A 159 -6.59 17.66 -5.59
CA LEU A 159 -5.77 18.84 -5.67
C LEU A 159 -5.24 19.19 -4.27
N ARG A 160 -3.92 19.28 -4.14
CA ARG A 160 -3.27 19.71 -2.91
C ARG A 160 -2.69 21.10 -3.10
N PHE A 161 -3.02 22.01 -2.20
CA PHE A 161 -2.45 23.35 -2.13
C PHE A 161 -1.52 23.47 -0.92
N ASN A 162 -0.29 23.93 -1.15
CA ASN A 162 0.65 24.26 -0.09
C ASN A 162 0.54 25.77 0.19
N LEU A 163 0.00 26.11 1.35
CA LEU A 163 -0.23 27.49 1.78
C LEU A 163 0.94 28.07 2.58
N THR A 164 2.12 27.48 2.53
CA THR A 164 3.31 28.06 3.17
C THR A 164 3.66 29.38 2.51
N GLN A 165 3.71 30.40 3.34
CA GLN A 165 4.20 31.74 3.01
C GLN A 165 5.66 31.71 2.67
#